data_710f54cfb48d5ea1b5087a221ae23794
#
_entry.id   710f54cfb48d5ea1b5087a221ae23794
#
_cell.length_a   1.000
_cell.length_b   1.000
_cell.length_c   1.000
_cell.angle_alpha   90.00
_cell.angle_beta   90.00
_cell.angle_gamma   90.00
#
_symmetry.space_group_name_H-M   'P 1'
#
loop_
_entity.id
_entity.type
_entity.pdbx_description
1 polymer ?
#
loop_
_entity_poly.entity_id
_entity_poly.type
_entity_poly.pdbx_seq_one_letter_code
_entity_poly.pdbx_strand_id
1 'polypeptide(L)'
;MVKRVPETLPDEILVKMGAQEAQKAFAHIPIATPQELAEYDAIIFGAPTRFGMMAAQMKAFLDATGGLWAKQSLKGKVGSAFTSTGTQHGGQEATVLGFHTVLLHHGMLIAGLPYSFAGQSRMDEITGGSPYGASTIAGGDGSRMPSENELEGARYQGRYVAEIADKLSR
;
A
#
# COMPACT_ATOMS: atom_id res chain seq x y z
N MET A 1 -3.43 -9.03 -9.64
CA MET A 1 -3.59 -7.94 -10.64
C MET A 1 -3.16 -6.62 -10.01
N VAL A 2 -2.43 -5.74 -10.73
CA VAL A 2 -2.04 -4.42 -10.23
C VAL A 2 -2.97 -3.37 -10.82
N LYS A 3 -3.42 -2.43 -9.98
CA LYS A 3 -4.25 -1.29 -10.36
C LYS A 3 -3.80 -0.02 -9.66
N ARG A 4 -4.10 1.14 -10.21
CA ARG A 4 -3.85 2.45 -9.58
C ARG A 4 -5.16 3.09 -9.16
N VAL A 5 -5.11 3.88 -8.09
CA VAL A 5 -6.27 4.71 -7.71
C VAL A 5 -6.40 5.91 -8.65
N PRO A 6 -7.61 6.49 -8.80
CA PRO A 6 -7.79 7.71 -9.58
C PRO A 6 -6.93 8.87 -9.06
N GLU A 7 -6.38 9.67 -9.97
CA GLU A 7 -5.74 10.93 -9.61
C GLU A 7 -6.83 11.97 -9.28
N THR A 8 -6.56 12.80 -8.28
CA THR A 8 -7.48 13.85 -7.81
C THR A 8 -6.96 15.27 -8.04
N LEU A 9 -5.67 15.40 -8.41
CA LEU A 9 -5.07 16.69 -8.69
C LEU A 9 -5.32 17.10 -10.14
N PRO A 10 -5.59 18.38 -10.41
CA PRO A 10 -5.65 18.93 -11.77
C PRO A 10 -4.30 18.77 -12.51
N ASP A 11 -4.35 18.58 -13.82
CA ASP A 11 -3.17 18.41 -14.67
C ASP A 11 -2.16 19.56 -14.53
N GLU A 12 -2.63 20.79 -14.39
CA GLU A 12 -1.76 21.96 -14.20
C GLU A 12 -0.92 21.86 -12.89
N ILE A 13 -1.44 21.25 -11.86
CA ILE A 13 -0.72 21.01 -10.61
C ILE A 13 0.30 19.89 -10.79
N LEU A 14 -0.08 18.81 -11.49
CA LEU A 14 0.84 17.70 -11.81
C LEU A 14 2.03 18.16 -12.65
N VAL A 15 1.80 19.06 -13.61
CA VAL A 15 2.87 19.70 -14.39
C VAL A 15 3.79 20.51 -13.50
N LYS A 16 3.25 21.39 -12.63
CA LYS A 16 4.04 22.20 -11.70
C LYS A 16 4.88 21.35 -10.74
N MET A 17 4.40 20.18 -10.36
CA MET A 17 5.08 19.23 -9.48
C MET A 17 6.09 18.32 -10.22
N GLY A 18 6.17 18.38 -11.54
CA GLY A 18 6.98 17.47 -12.35
C GLY A 18 6.46 16.01 -12.32
N ALA A 19 5.22 15.79 -11.91
CA ALA A 19 4.64 14.46 -11.73
C ALA A 19 3.98 13.89 -13.01
N GLN A 20 3.78 14.72 -14.04
CA GLN A 20 3.07 14.32 -15.26
C GLN A 20 3.77 13.18 -16.02
N GLU A 21 5.10 13.22 -16.13
CA GLU A 21 5.86 12.17 -16.83
C GLU A 21 5.80 10.84 -16.08
N ALA A 22 5.87 10.88 -14.74
CA ALA A 22 5.68 9.69 -13.91
C ALA A 22 4.28 9.09 -14.11
N GLN A 23 3.26 9.92 -14.21
CA GLN A 23 1.89 9.46 -14.49
C GLN A 23 1.74 8.80 -15.86
N LYS A 24 2.39 9.36 -16.88
CA LYS A 24 2.41 8.77 -18.24
C LYS A 24 3.05 7.39 -18.24
N ALA A 25 4.15 7.20 -17.50
CA ALA A 25 4.84 5.91 -17.38
C ALA A 25 3.92 4.79 -16.84
N PHE A 26 2.95 5.15 -15.99
CA PHE A 26 1.99 4.21 -15.42
C PHE A 26 0.60 4.23 -16.09
N ALA A 27 0.43 4.94 -17.20
CA ALA A 27 -0.86 5.06 -17.88
C ALA A 27 -1.43 3.71 -18.37
N HIS A 28 -0.56 2.72 -18.60
CA HIS A 28 -0.94 1.37 -19.01
C HIS A 28 -1.56 0.55 -17.85
N ILE A 29 -1.40 0.97 -16.60
CA ILE A 29 -1.98 0.29 -15.43
C ILE A 29 -3.44 0.76 -15.28
N PRO A 30 -4.42 -0.16 -15.27
CA PRO A 30 -5.82 0.21 -15.17
C PRO A 30 -6.15 0.92 -13.85
N ILE A 31 -7.14 1.80 -13.92
CA ILE A 31 -7.66 2.49 -12.74
C ILE A 31 -8.62 1.56 -12.00
N ALA A 32 -8.46 1.47 -10.68
CA ALA A 32 -9.35 0.73 -9.81
C ALA A 32 -10.69 1.45 -9.62
N THR A 33 -11.75 0.66 -9.46
CA THR A 33 -13.03 1.14 -8.95
C THR A 33 -13.27 0.59 -7.54
N PRO A 34 -13.94 1.34 -6.64
CA PRO A 34 -14.22 0.83 -5.31
C PRO A 34 -15.00 -0.50 -5.33
N GLN A 35 -15.94 -0.65 -6.27
CA GLN A 35 -16.86 -1.80 -6.34
C GLN A 35 -16.14 -3.12 -6.60
N GLU A 36 -15.08 -3.11 -7.42
CA GLU A 36 -14.34 -4.32 -7.75
C GLU A 36 -13.56 -4.93 -6.58
N LEU A 37 -13.35 -4.18 -5.48
CA LEU A 37 -12.69 -4.72 -4.30
C LEU A 37 -13.45 -5.93 -3.72
N ALA A 38 -14.76 -5.99 -3.93
CA ALA A 38 -15.58 -7.13 -3.51
C ALA A 38 -15.28 -8.44 -4.28
N GLU A 39 -14.61 -8.35 -5.42
CA GLU A 39 -14.32 -9.50 -6.30
C GLU A 39 -13.02 -10.23 -5.91
N TYR A 40 -12.19 -9.64 -5.04
CA TYR A 40 -10.89 -10.20 -4.65
C TYR A 40 -10.94 -10.83 -3.27
N ASP A 41 -10.18 -11.92 -3.07
CA ASP A 41 -10.04 -12.61 -1.78
C ASP A 41 -9.02 -11.90 -0.87
N ALA A 42 -8.05 -11.22 -1.48
CA ALA A 42 -7.05 -10.43 -0.78
C ALA A 42 -6.71 -9.15 -1.54
N ILE A 43 -6.41 -8.09 -0.80
CA ILE A 43 -6.07 -6.78 -1.36
C ILE A 43 -4.87 -6.21 -0.61
N ILE A 44 -3.83 -5.82 -1.35
CA ILE A 44 -2.68 -5.10 -0.80
C ILE A 44 -2.77 -3.64 -1.28
N PHE A 45 -2.91 -2.71 -0.35
CA PHE A 45 -2.98 -1.28 -0.63
C PHE A 45 -1.59 -0.66 -0.52
N GLY A 46 -1.24 0.24 -1.44
CA GLY A 46 0.03 0.94 -1.41
C GLY A 46 -0.12 2.42 -1.72
N ALA A 47 0.46 3.26 -0.89
CA ALA A 47 0.56 4.70 -1.14
C ALA A 47 1.78 5.31 -0.45
N PRO A 48 2.37 6.37 -1.00
CA PRO A 48 3.39 7.11 -0.30
C PRO A 48 2.80 7.80 0.92
N THR A 49 3.65 8.03 1.93
CA THR A 49 3.27 8.84 3.09
C THR A 49 3.00 10.29 2.71
N ARG A 50 2.03 10.88 3.35
CA ARG A 50 1.82 12.33 3.47
C ARG A 50 1.55 12.64 4.93
N PHE A 51 2.53 13.25 5.61
CA PHE A 51 2.44 13.62 7.03
C PHE A 51 2.06 12.43 7.94
N GLY A 52 2.64 11.25 7.70
CA GLY A 52 2.38 10.03 8.47
C GLY A 52 1.07 9.32 8.11
N MET A 53 0.40 9.72 7.04
CA MET A 53 -0.83 9.12 6.53
C MET A 53 -0.71 8.77 5.05
N MET A 54 -1.63 7.98 4.51
CA MET A 54 -1.71 7.70 3.08
C MET A 54 -2.00 8.98 2.27
N ALA A 55 -1.52 9.02 1.03
CA ALA A 55 -1.80 10.13 0.12
C ALA A 55 -3.31 10.33 -0.09
N ALA A 56 -3.73 11.58 -0.32
CA ALA A 56 -5.14 11.98 -0.44
C ALA A 56 -5.90 11.17 -1.51
N GLN A 57 -5.27 10.83 -2.63
CA GLN A 57 -5.85 10.01 -3.69
C GLN A 57 -6.30 8.64 -3.16
N MET A 58 -5.45 7.98 -2.37
CA MET A 58 -5.78 6.70 -1.76
C MET A 58 -6.88 6.84 -0.71
N LYS A 59 -6.82 7.90 0.11
CA LYS A 59 -7.87 8.14 1.12
C LYS A 59 -9.22 8.42 0.46
N ALA A 60 -9.27 9.23 -0.60
CA ALA A 60 -10.48 9.49 -1.37
C ALA A 60 -11.06 8.20 -1.99
N PHE A 61 -10.20 7.33 -2.52
CA PHE A 61 -10.61 6.03 -3.03
C PHE A 61 -11.23 5.15 -1.93
N LEU A 62 -10.60 5.09 -0.76
CA LEU A 62 -11.12 4.33 0.39
C LEU A 62 -12.41 4.94 0.94
N ASP A 63 -12.55 6.27 0.96
CA ASP A 63 -13.80 6.94 1.37
C ASP A 63 -14.97 6.60 0.44
N ALA A 64 -14.69 6.37 -0.85
CA ALA A 64 -15.70 5.95 -1.81
C ALA A 64 -16.19 4.49 -1.63
N THR A 65 -15.58 3.72 -0.71
CA THR A 65 -16.00 2.33 -0.41
C THR A 65 -17.16 2.23 0.59
N GLY A 66 -17.80 3.34 0.99
CA GLY A 66 -18.89 3.35 1.96
C GLY A 66 -20.04 2.39 1.63
N GLY A 67 -20.35 2.21 0.34
CA GLY A 67 -21.37 1.25 -0.11
C GLY A 67 -20.97 -0.22 0.13
N LEU A 68 -19.67 -0.54 0.03
CA LEU A 68 -19.14 -1.87 0.35
C LEU A 68 -19.16 -2.12 1.86
N TRP A 69 -18.82 -1.09 2.65
CA TRP A 69 -18.88 -1.16 4.10
C TRP A 69 -20.31 -1.45 4.59
N ALA A 70 -21.30 -0.71 4.09
CA ALA A 70 -22.70 -0.91 4.46
C ALA A 70 -23.22 -2.33 4.14
N LYS A 71 -22.70 -2.96 3.08
CA LYS A 71 -23.02 -4.34 2.66
C LYS A 71 -22.11 -5.38 3.28
N GLN A 72 -21.12 -4.98 4.08
CA GLN A 72 -20.08 -5.86 4.65
C GLN A 72 -19.32 -6.69 3.57
N SER A 73 -19.15 -6.14 2.37
CA SER A 73 -18.63 -6.88 1.21
C SER A 73 -17.15 -7.27 1.33
N LEU A 74 -16.38 -6.61 2.21
CA LEU A 74 -14.96 -6.92 2.45
C LEU A 74 -14.71 -7.71 3.74
N LYS A 75 -15.77 -8.03 4.51
CA LYS A 75 -15.66 -8.79 5.74
C LYS A 75 -15.01 -10.15 5.52
N GLY A 76 -13.95 -10.45 6.30
CA GLY A 76 -13.22 -11.71 6.24
C GLY A 76 -12.20 -11.82 5.10
N LYS A 77 -12.14 -10.86 4.18
CA LYS A 77 -11.09 -10.81 3.15
C LYS A 77 -9.76 -10.38 3.76
N VAL A 78 -8.64 -10.80 3.14
CA VAL A 78 -7.31 -10.43 3.62
C VAL A 78 -6.97 -9.02 3.14
N GLY A 79 -6.58 -8.16 4.07
CA GLY A 79 -6.11 -6.80 3.81
C GLY A 79 -4.65 -6.63 4.21
N SER A 80 -3.87 -5.95 3.40
CA SER A 80 -2.47 -5.67 3.67
C SER A 80 -2.11 -4.28 3.15
N ALA A 81 -0.98 -3.74 3.60
CA ALA A 81 -0.54 -2.43 3.14
C ALA A 81 1.00 -2.33 3.03
N PHE A 82 1.46 -1.45 2.14
CA PHE A 82 2.86 -1.03 2.04
C PHE A 82 2.95 0.47 1.79
N THR A 83 4.12 1.05 2.04
CA THR A 83 4.31 2.50 1.88
C THR A 83 5.71 2.88 1.44
N SER A 84 5.89 4.14 1.08
CA SER A 84 7.18 4.78 0.90
C SER A 84 7.26 6.10 1.68
N THR A 85 8.45 6.45 2.16
CA THR A 85 8.73 7.73 2.84
C THR A 85 9.97 8.37 2.24
N GLY A 86 10.10 9.70 2.37
CA GLY A 86 11.32 10.39 1.97
C GLY A 86 12.48 10.17 2.94
N THR A 87 12.22 9.82 4.19
CA THR A 87 13.24 9.69 5.24
C THR A 87 13.03 8.40 6.04
N GLN A 88 14.10 7.95 6.73
CA GLN A 88 14.09 6.73 7.53
C GLN A 88 13.01 6.72 8.62
N HIS A 89 12.75 7.85 9.27
CA HIS A 89 11.74 8.00 10.32
C HIS A 89 10.54 8.83 9.85
N GLY A 90 10.24 8.83 8.55
CA GLY A 90 9.22 9.66 7.91
C GLY A 90 7.77 9.19 8.10
N GLY A 91 7.50 8.26 9.02
CA GLY A 91 6.15 7.79 9.32
C GLY A 91 5.73 6.56 8.54
N GLN A 92 6.65 5.64 8.22
CA GLN A 92 6.33 4.38 7.55
C GLN A 92 5.27 3.59 8.32
N GLU A 93 5.52 3.30 9.60
CA GLU A 93 4.62 2.54 10.45
C GLU A 93 3.27 3.26 10.64
N ALA A 94 3.31 4.58 10.92
CA ALA A 94 2.09 5.37 11.10
C ALA A 94 1.19 5.32 9.85
N THR A 95 1.79 5.40 8.65
CA THR A 95 1.06 5.32 7.38
C THR A 95 0.41 3.95 7.20
N VAL A 96 1.16 2.86 7.45
CA VAL A 96 0.64 1.49 7.33
C VAL A 96 -0.45 1.23 8.37
N LEU A 97 -0.27 1.66 9.61
CA LEU A 97 -1.28 1.56 10.66
C LEU A 97 -2.55 2.35 10.32
N GLY A 98 -2.41 3.50 9.64
CA GLY A 98 -3.53 4.26 9.10
C GLY A 98 -4.37 3.45 8.09
N PHE A 99 -3.71 2.66 7.22
CA PHE A 99 -4.40 1.69 6.37
C PHE A 99 -5.10 0.62 7.21
N HIS A 100 -4.40 -0.01 8.16
CA HIS A 100 -4.98 -1.07 8.98
C HIS A 100 -6.25 -0.61 9.69
N THR A 101 -6.29 0.64 10.17
CA THR A 101 -7.49 1.20 10.79
C THR A 101 -8.68 1.15 9.83
N VAL A 102 -8.51 1.60 8.59
CA VAL A 102 -9.59 1.57 7.58
C VAL A 102 -10.01 0.13 7.26
N LEU A 103 -9.03 -0.77 7.08
CA LEU A 103 -9.30 -2.18 6.74
C LEU A 103 -10.06 -2.91 7.85
N LEU A 104 -9.73 -2.63 9.12
CA LEU A 104 -10.45 -3.16 10.27
C LEU A 104 -11.90 -2.67 10.32
N HIS A 105 -12.16 -1.41 9.96
CA HIS A 105 -13.54 -0.90 9.82
C HIS A 105 -14.34 -1.63 8.73
N HIS A 106 -13.67 -2.16 7.71
CA HIS A 106 -14.28 -3.03 6.71
C HIS A 106 -14.42 -4.50 7.14
N GLY A 107 -13.94 -4.87 8.34
CA GLY A 107 -13.95 -6.25 8.84
C GLY A 107 -12.94 -7.16 8.13
N MET A 108 -11.91 -6.59 7.52
CA MET A 108 -10.85 -7.36 6.86
C MET A 108 -9.87 -7.97 7.88
N LEU A 109 -9.24 -9.06 7.50
CA LEU A 109 -8.18 -9.72 8.26
C LEU A 109 -6.83 -9.11 7.86
N ILE A 110 -6.11 -8.54 8.81
CA ILE A 110 -4.85 -7.85 8.52
C ILE A 110 -3.70 -8.85 8.41
N ALA A 111 -2.94 -8.78 7.30
CA ALA A 111 -1.69 -9.49 7.11
C ALA A 111 -0.56 -8.49 6.83
N GLY A 112 0.43 -8.43 7.71
CA GLY A 112 1.61 -7.59 7.58
C GLY A 112 2.80 -8.34 6.98
N LEU A 113 4.02 -7.91 7.32
CA LEU A 113 5.28 -8.54 6.96
C LEU A 113 5.85 -9.24 8.22
N PRO A 114 5.68 -10.56 8.37
CA PRO A 114 6.08 -11.25 9.60
C PRO A 114 7.60 -11.38 9.74
N TYR A 115 8.09 -11.49 10.97
CA TYR A 115 9.53 -11.66 11.26
C TYR A 115 10.14 -12.97 10.75
N SER A 116 9.35 -13.89 10.20
CA SER A 116 9.87 -15.01 9.39
C SER A 116 10.58 -14.55 8.11
N PHE A 117 10.38 -13.30 7.68
CA PHE A 117 11.28 -12.62 6.74
C PHE A 117 12.49 -12.09 7.50
N ALA A 118 13.62 -12.81 7.40
CA ALA A 118 14.85 -12.50 8.14
C ALA A 118 15.44 -11.11 7.81
N GLY A 119 15.11 -10.57 6.63
CA GLY A 119 15.55 -9.24 6.19
C GLY A 119 15.08 -8.09 7.09
N GLN A 120 14.05 -8.28 7.92
CA GLN A 120 13.63 -7.28 8.91
C GLN A 120 14.64 -7.07 10.05
N SER A 121 15.52 -8.04 10.29
CA SER A 121 16.53 -7.99 11.35
C SER A 121 17.87 -7.41 10.88
N ARG A 122 17.97 -6.94 9.63
CA ARG A 122 19.19 -6.34 9.10
C ARG A 122 19.49 -5.01 9.77
N MET A 123 20.78 -4.80 10.11
CA MET A 123 21.30 -3.57 10.72
C MET A 123 22.51 -3.01 9.96
N ASP A 124 22.88 -3.61 8.85
CA ASP A 124 24.04 -3.29 8.04
C ASP A 124 23.74 -2.33 6.88
N GLU A 125 22.47 -2.01 6.67
CA GLU A 125 22.04 -0.99 5.70
C GLU A 125 20.84 -0.18 6.21
N ILE A 126 20.62 0.98 5.61
CA ILE A 126 19.39 1.75 5.80
C ILE A 126 18.30 1.12 4.92
N THR A 127 17.31 0.51 5.54
CA THR A 127 16.24 -0.23 4.86
C THR A 127 14.89 0.03 5.52
N GLY A 128 13.84 -0.03 4.72
CA GLY A 128 12.46 -0.01 5.22
C GLY A 128 12.00 -1.41 5.65
N GLY A 129 10.73 -1.48 6.03
CA GLY A 129 10.08 -2.71 6.49
C GLY A 129 9.76 -2.69 7.98
N SER A 130 8.62 -3.26 8.31
CA SER A 130 8.17 -3.43 9.70
C SER A 130 7.17 -4.59 9.74
N PRO A 131 6.84 -5.15 10.93
CA PRO A 131 5.84 -6.21 11.01
C PRO A 131 4.45 -5.76 10.55
N TYR A 132 4.20 -4.48 10.47
CA TYR A 132 2.94 -3.92 9.99
C TYR A 132 2.82 -4.02 8.45
N GLY A 133 3.93 -3.85 7.72
CA GLY A 133 3.97 -3.95 6.27
C GLY A 133 5.31 -3.55 5.67
N ALA A 134 5.53 -3.92 4.42
CA ALA A 134 6.71 -3.53 3.66
C ALA A 134 6.75 -2.01 3.43
N SER A 135 7.95 -1.47 3.41
CA SER A 135 8.15 -0.06 3.12
C SER A 135 9.50 0.20 2.48
N THR A 136 9.65 1.35 1.84
CA THR A 136 10.89 1.82 1.26
C THR A 136 11.16 3.27 1.62
N ILE A 137 12.43 3.65 1.60
CA ILE A 137 12.90 5.02 1.77
C ILE A 137 13.29 5.55 0.40
N ALA A 138 12.59 6.59 -0.07
CA ALA A 138 12.81 7.15 -1.41
C ALA A 138 13.89 8.25 -1.46
N GLY A 139 14.33 8.77 -0.30
CA GLY A 139 15.15 9.97 -0.22
C GLY A 139 14.31 11.25 -0.31
N GLY A 140 14.89 12.38 0.09
CA GLY A 140 14.18 13.67 0.10
C GLY A 140 13.80 14.18 -1.29
N ASP A 141 14.55 13.79 -2.32
CA ASP A 141 14.33 14.11 -3.72
C ASP A 141 13.59 12.98 -4.49
N GLY A 142 13.31 11.86 -3.83
CA GLY A 142 12.65 10.71 -4.45
C GLY A 142 13.54 9.87 -5.36
N SER A 143 14.85 10.10 -5.40
CA SER A 143 15.77 9.44 -6.33
C SER A 143 16.20 8.03 -5.89
N ARG A 144 16.14 7.73 -4.58
CA ARG A 144 16.53 6.41 -4.09
C ARG A 144 15.51 5.35 -4.50
N MET A 145 15.97 4.40 -5.26
CA MET A 145 15.18 3.20 -5.60
C MET A 145 15.15 2.23 -4.39
N PRO A 146 14.09 1.40 -4.28
CA PRO A 146 14.05 0.38 -3.25
C PRO A 146 15.28 -0.52 -3.28
N SER A 147 15.85 -0.82 -2.09
CA SER A 147 16.95 -1.78 -1.98
C SER A 147 16.46 -3.21 -2.24
N GLU A 148 17.40 -4.14 -2.49
CA GLU A 148 17.01 -5.54 -2.69
C GLU A 148 16.32 -6.11 -1.44
N ASN A 149 16.75 -5.74 -0.23
CA ASN A 149 16.09 -6.14 1.00
C ASN A 149 14.64 -5.65 1.07
N GLU A 150 14.38 -4.40 0.68
CA GLU A 150 13.03 -3.83 0.63
C GLU A 150 12.15 -4.54 -0.41
N LEU A 151 12.71 -4.85 -1.58
CA LEU A 151 12.01 -5.61 -2.64
C LEU A 151 11.70 -7.04 -2.21
N GLU A 152 12.65 -7.73 -1.58
CA GLU A 152 12.42 -9.08 -1.05
C GLU A 152 11.38 -9.09 0.07
N GLY A 153 11.38 -8.09 0.95
CA GLY A 153 10.33 -7.91 1.97
C GLY A 153 8.94 -7.75 1.34
N ALA A 154 8.83 -6.92 0.31
CA ALA A 154 7.56 -6.73 -0.40
C ALA A 154 7.10 -8.01 -1.12
N ARG A 155 8.01 -8.74 -1.77
CA ARG A 155 7.73 -10.03 -2.40
C ARG A 155 7.30 -11.08 -1.36
N TYR A 156 7.98 -11.10 -0.20
CA TYR A 156 7.63 -12.00 0.90
C TYR A 156 6.21 -11.71 1.41
N GLN A 157 5.90 -10.45 1.67
CA GLN A 157 4.55 -10.04 2.08
C GLN A 157 3.49 -10.45 1.06
N GLY A 158 3.76 -10.25 -0.23
CA GLY A 158 2.84 -10.66 -1.31
C GLY A 158 2.55 -12.16 -1.30
N ARG A 159 3.59 -13.00 -1.16
CA ARG A 159 3.42 -14.46 -1.04
C ARG A 159 2.64 -14.84 0.21
N TYR A 160 2.98 -14.25 1.35
CA TYR A 160 2.31 -14.52 2.62
C TYR A 160 0.82 -14.17 2.58
N VAL A 161 0.46 -13.02 2.01
CA VAL A 161 -0.93 -12.61 1.81
C VAL A 161 -1.68 -13.61 0.92
N ALA A 162 -1.07 -14.05 -0.17
CA ALA A 162 -1.67 -15.02 -1.08
C ALA A 162 -1.89 -16.39 -0.41
N GLU A 163 -0.92 -16.86 0.38
CA GLU A 163 -1.04 -18.10 1.15
C GLU A 163 -2.17 -18.08 2.18
N ILE A 164 -2.37 -16.93 2.85
CA ILE A 164 -3.48 -16.77 3.79
C ILE A 164 -4.80 -16.77 3.04
N ALA A 165 -4.90 -16.02 1.94
CA ALA A 165 -6.11 -15.95 1.13
C ALA A 165 -6.53 -17.33 0.59
N ASP A 166 -5.57 -18.12 0.08
CA ASP A 166 -5.82 -19.49 -0.38
C ASP A 166 -6.35 -20.40 0.73
N LYS A 167 -5.82 -20.28 1.95
CA LYS A 167 -6.31 -21.06 3.11
C LYS A 167 -7.72 -20.67 3.54
N LEU A 168 -8.11 -19.40 3.38
CA LEU A 168 -9.42 -18.90 3.77
C LEU A 168 -10.50 -19.16 2.70
N SER A 169 -10.10 -19.37 1.45
CA SER A 169 -11.03 -19.62 0.33
C SER A 169 -11.37 -21.12 0.16
N ARG A 170 -10.76 -21.98 0.94
CA ARG A 170 -11.06 -23.42 0.99
C ARG A 170 -12.15 -23.74 1.99
#